data_5bfba713b0fda23ac5a440ac2b8b86c0
#
_entry.id   5bfba713b0fda23ac5a440ac2b8b86c0
#
_cell.length_a   1.000
_cell.length_b   1.000
_cell.length_c   1.000
_cell.angle_alpha   90.00
_cell.angle_beta   90.00
_cell.angle_gamma   90.00
#
_symmetry.space_group_name_H-M   'P 1'
#
loop_
_entity.id
_entity.type
_entity.pdbx_description
1 polymer ?
#
loop_
_entity_poly.entity_id
_entity_poly.type
_entity_poly.pdbx_seq_one_letter_code
_entity_poly.pdbx_strand_id
1 'polypeptide(L)'
;MLAVTASAQTPDTRSTQATTTSQANGVTRLESDPVIISLAEPVKQSGAGASIAAPHAVVTFDQLLTAAIDTRLGAPYVFGSSGPSVFDCSGFVWSAFQSVGIRFERGSARTFWSRFTPARKDEEFKFGTLVFFNGLTHIGIVADEHGFYHASRSHGVAYAPFSDYWMSRIDGFRRVPMPVQLVAE
;
A
#
# COMPACT_ATOMS: atom_id res chain seq x y z
N MET A 1 -26.98 57.99 11.78
CA MET A 1 -28.12 57.55 12.60
C MET A 1 -28.90 56.53 11.81
N LEU A 2 -28.86 55.29 12.22
CA LEU A 2 -29.92 54.28 12.25
C LEU A 2 -29.27 52.93 12.56
N ALA A 3 -29.46 52.49 13.79
CA ALA A 3 -29.08 51.21 14.27
C ALA A 3 -30.14 50.16 13.87
N VAL A 4 -29.74 48.97 13.40
CA VAL A 4 -30.62 47.82 13.25
C VAL A 4 -30.07 46.70 14.13
N THR A 5 -30.83 46.42 15.16
CA THR A 5 -30.63 45.31 16.11
C THR A 5 -31.13 44.01 15.50
N ALA A 6 -30.33 43.00 15.45
CA ALA A 6 -30.73 41.65 15.09
C ALA A 6 -30.92 40.81 16.36
N SER A 7 -32.13 40.29 16.53
CA SER A 7 -32.56 39.41 17.62
C SER A 7 -32.04 37.98 17.39
N ALA A 8 -31.49 37.39 18.46
CA ALA A 8 -31.17 35.95 18.57
C ALA A 8 -32.46 35.15 18.82
N GLN A 9 -32.66 34.07 18.10
CA GLN A 9 -33.65 33.04 18.39
C GLN A 9 -32.93 31.71 18.69
N THR A 10 -33.13 31.23 19.87
CA THR A 10 -32.78 29.89 20.35
C THR A 10 -33.83 28.88 19.92
N PRO A 11 -33.47 27.67 19.43
CA PRO A 11 -34.45 26.58 19.32
C PRO A 11 -34.51 25.71 20.53
N ASP A 12 -35.71 25.41 20.86
CA ASP A 12 -36.29 24.70 21.97
C ASP A 12 -35.90 23.21 22.05
N THR A 13 -35.63 22.78 23.25
CA THR A 13 -35.41 21.39 23.63
C THR A 13 -36.78 20.68 23.77
N ARG A 14 -37.06 19.68 22.95
CA ARG A 14 -38.19 18.78 23.23
C ARG A 14 -37.74 17.35 23.39
N SER A 15 -37.58 17.01 24.65
CA SER A 15 -37.52 15.65 25.17
C SER A 15 -38.84 14.89 24.84
N THR A 16 -38.72 13.70 24.28
CA THR A 16 -39.83 12.73 24.29
C THR A 16 -39.28 11.41 24.77
N GLN A 17 -39.62 11.09 26.02
CA GLN A 17 -39.52 9.76 26.60
C GLN A 17 -40.67 8.90 26.03
N ALA A 18 -40.36 7.68 25.64
CA ALA A 18 -41.34 6.61 25.48
C ALA A 18 -40.75 5.32 26.01
N THR A 19 -41.24 5.00 27.15
CA THR A 19 -41.64 3.81 27.87
C THR A 19 -41.26 2.44 27.31
N THR A 20 -40.64 1.70 28.20
CA THR A 20 -40.45 0.28 28.41
C THR A 20 -41.60 -0.61 27.94
N THR A 21 -41.28 -1.69 27.23
CA THR A 21 -41.97 -2.97 27.40
C THR A 21 -40.96 -4.11 27.23
N SER A 22 -40.76 -4.81 28.34
CA SER A 22 -40.01 -6.06 28.46
C SER A 22 -40.84 -7.21 27.84
N GLN A 23 -40.19 -8.00 26.97
CA GLN A 23 -40.52 -9.43 26.90
C GLN A 23 -39.29 -10.24 26.59
N ALA A 24 -38.96 -11.10 27.52
CA ALA A 24 -38.02 -12.17 27.42
C ALA A 24 -38.53 -13.26 26.47
N ASN A 25 -37.68 -13.81 25.63
CA ASN A 25 -37.50 -15.26 25.45
C ASN A 25 -36.57 -15.53 24.25
N GLY A 26 -35.67 -16.48 24.45
CA GLY A 26 -35.01 -17.16 23.33
C GLY A 26 -33.51 -16.90 23.25
N VAL A 27 -32.75 -17.30 24.25
CA VAL A 27 -31.30 -17.56 24.12
C VAL A 27 -31.16 -18.80 23.24
N THR A 28 -30.87 -18.59 21.96
CA THR A 28 -30.30 -19.64 21.13
C THR A 28 -28.79 -19.41 21.13
N ARG A 29 -28.15 -20.10 22.06
CA ARG A 29 -26.70 -20.28 22.11
C ARG A 29 -26.32 -21.09 20.89
N LEU A 30 -25.72 -20.45 19.87
CA LEU A 30 -25.01 -21.15 18.82
C LEU A 30 -23.72 -21.71 19.43
N GLU A 31 -23.83 -22.95 19.83
CA GLU A 31 -22.70 -23.78 20.17
C GLU A 31 -21.90 -23.99 18.87
N SER A 32 -20.72 -23.40 18.81
CA SER A 32 -19.77 -23.64 17.73
C SER A 32 -19.16 -25.01 18.01
N ASP A 33 -19.69 -26.03 17.35
CA ASP A 33 -19.04 -27.34 17.31
C ASP A 33 -17.64 -27.17 16.68
N PRO A 34 -16.60 -27.69 17.32
CA PRO A 34 -15.29 -27.72 16.70
C PRO A 34 -15.35 -28.69 15.51
N VAL A 35 -15.08 -28.16 14.32
CA VAL A 35 -14.88 -28.98 13.13
C VAL A 35 -13.64 -29.83 13.38
N ILE A 36 -13.86 -31.09 13.77
CA ILE A 36 -12.81 -32.09 13.84
C ILE A 36 -12.49 -32.46 12.39
N ILE A 37 -11.39 -31.89 11.88
CA ILE A 37 -10.79 -32.40 10.64
C ILE A 37 -10.22 -33.78 10.98
N SER A 38 -10.96 -34.82 10.63
CA SER A 38 -10.49 -36.20 10.71
C SER A 38 -9.31 -36.34 9.74
N LEU A 39 -8.11 -36.43 10.28
CA LEU A 39 -6.93 -36.84 9.55
C LEU A 39 -7.15 -38.29 9.08
N ALA A 40 -7.37 -38.44 7.78
CA ALA A 40 -7.43 -39.75 7.16
C ALA A 40 -6.14 -40.55 7.45
N GLU A 41 -6.33 -41.77 7.89
CA GLU A 41 -5.30 -42.77 8.15
C GLU A 41 -4.34 -42.90 6.98
N PRO A 42 -3.02 -43.10 7.23
CA PRO A 42 -2.06 -43.28 6.15
C PRO A 42 -2.28 -44.60 5.46
N VAL A 43 -2.72 -44.56 4.20
CA VAL A 43 -2.69 -45.72 3.31
C VAL A 43 -1.25 -46.13 3.11
N LYS A 44 -0.87 -47.31 3.56
CA LYS A 44 0.39 -47.95 3.22
C LYS A 44 0.45 -48.18 1.71
N GLN A 45 1.07 -47.28 0.99
CA GLN A 45 1.53 -47.55 -0.37
C GLN A 45 3.00 -47.95 -0.31
N SER A 46 3.26 -49.28 -0.40
CA SER A 46 4.53 -49.82 -0.80
C SER A 46 4.74 -49.53 -2.28
N GLY A 47 5.59 -48.61 -2.58
CA GLY A 47 6.01 -48.25 -3.95
C GLY A 47 7.23 -47.36 -3.85
N ALA A 48 8.41 -47.88 -4.17
CA ALA A 48 9.62 -47.09 -4.35
C ALA A 48 9.43 -46.13 -5.53
N GLY A 49 8.99 -44.93 -5.24
CA GLY A 49 8.92 -43.80 -6.15
C GLY A 49 9.71 -42.68 -5.54
N ALA A 50 10.81 -42.29 -6.20
CA ALA A 50 11.59 -41.13 -5.82
C ALA A 50 10.64 -39.91 -5.78
N SER A 51 10.34 -39.40 -4.59
CA SER A 51 9.66 -38.14 -4.38
C SER A 51 10.61 -37.04 -4.88
N ILE A 52 10.42 -36.62 -6.13
CA ILE A 52 11.03 -35.39 -6.64
C ILE A 52 10.30 -34.30 -5.87
N ALA A 53 10.87 -33.84 -4.76
CA ALA A 53 10.42 -32.63 -4.11
C ALA A 53 10.47 -31.52 -5.18
N ALA A 54 9.31 -31.04 -5.61
CA ALA A 54 9.25 -29.89 -6.51
C ALA A 54 10.04 -28.75 -5.84
N PRO A 55 10.95 -28.09 -6.56
CA PRO A 55 11.69 -26.98 -5.98
C PRO A 55 10.67 -25.94 -5.52
N HIS A 56 10.65 -25.64 -4.24
CA HIS A 56 9.85 -24.55 -3.71
C HIS A 56 10.39 -23.29 -4.38
N ALA A 57 9.61 -22.73 -5.31
CA ALA A 57 9.97 -21.47 -5.96
C ALA A 57 10.07 -20.39 -4.89
N VAL A 58 11.29 -19.92 -4.62
CA VAL A 58 11.52 -18.81 -3.70
C VAL A 58 10.98 -17.56 -4.36
N VAL A 59 9.93 -16.98 -3.79
CA VAL A 59 9.36 -15.72 -4.29
C VAL A 59 10.33 -14.59 -3.92
N THR A 60 10.83 -13.89 -4.91
CA THR A 60 11.78 -12.79 -4.70
C THR A 60 11.08 -11.50 -4.29
N PHE A 61 11.83 -10.58 -3.68
CA PHE A 61 11.34 -9.24 -3.37
C PHE A 61 10.82 -8.51 -4.63
N ASP A 62 11.54 -8.62 -5.73
CA ASP A 62 11.17 -7.98 -6.99
C ASP A 62 9.82 -8.50 -7.51
N GLN A 63 9.57 -9.79 -7.43
CA GLN A 63 8.29 -10.39 -7.79
C GLN A 63 7.16 -9.88 -6.89
N LEU A 64 7.39 -9.79 -5.59
CA LEU A 64 6.40 -9.27 -4.64
C LEU A 64 6.10 -7.79 -4.90
N LEU A 65 7.13 -6.97 -5.10
CA LEU A 65 6.95 -5.55 -5.36
C LEU A 65 6.29 -5.30 -6.72
N THR A 66 6.64 -6.08 -7.75
CA THR A 66 5.96 -6.03 -9.05
C THR A 66 4.46 -6.32 -8.89
N ALA A 67 4.10 -7.43 -8.24
CA ALA A 67 2.70 -7.76 -7.97
C ALA A 67 1.98 -6.67 -7.18
N ALA A 68 2.66 -6.06 -6.21
CA ALA A 68 2.11 -4.95 -5.43
C ALA A 68 1.87 -3.69 -6.29
N ILE A 69 2.75 -3.39 -7.23
CA ILE A 69 2.59 -2.29 -8.20
C ILE A 69 1.43 -2.59 -9.14
N ASP A 70 1.40 -3.79 -9.73
CA ASP A 70 0.40 -4.22 -10.71
C ASP A 70 -1.03 -4.11 -10.18
N THR A 71 -1.25 -4.47 -8.91
CA THR A 71 -2.57 -4.34 -8.27
C THR A 71 -3.04 -2.88 -8.10
N ARG A 72 -2.15 -1.90 -8.30
CA ARG A 72 -2.41 -0.46 -8.16
C ARG A 72 -2.46 0.28 -9.50
N LEU A 73 -2.01 -0.36 -10.59
CA LEU A 73 -2.03 0.26 -11.92
C LEU A 73 -3.44 0.73 -12.30
N GLY A 74 -3.53 1.93 -12.87
CA GLY A 74 -4.80 2.55 -13.26
C GLY A 74 -5.56 3.20 -12.10
N ALA A 75 -5.15 3.04 -10.83
CA ALA A 75 -5.83 3.68 -9.72
C ALA A 75 -5.75 5.21 -9.83
N PRO A 76 -6.85 5.94 -9.60
CA PRO A 76 -6.89 7.40 -9.75
C PRO A 76 -5.97 8.12 -8.75
N TYR A 77 -5.49 9.30 -9.18
CA TYR A 77 -4.73 10.18 -8.30
C TYR A 77 -5.67 11.01 -7.40
N VAL A 78 -5.44 10.94 -6.09
CA VAL A 78 -6.08 11.83 -5.10
C VAL A 78 -5.01 12.32 -4.14
N PHE A 79 -4.84 13.63 -4.04
CA PHE A 79 -3.83 14.25 -3.17
C PHE A 79 -4.03 13.83 -1.69
N GLY A 80 -2.95 13.45 -1.03
CA GLY A 80 -2.95 12.99 0.37
C GLY A 80 -3.38 11.54 0.58
N SER A 81 -3.81 10.83 -0.47
CA SER A 81 -4.28 9.45 -0.38
C SER A 81 -3.16 8.43 -0.49
N SER A 82 -3.33 7.27 0.19
CA SER A 82 -2.37 6.16 0.19
C SER A 82 -3.04 4.78 0.04
N GLY A 83 -4.18 4.74 -0.62
CA GLY A 83 -4.94 3.52 -0.92
C GLY A 83 -6.24 3.41 -0.13
N PRO A 84 -6.97 2.30 -0.30
CA PRO A 84 -6.58 1.16 -1.16
C PRO A 84 -6.80 1.37 -2.67
N SER A 85 -7.73 2.25 -3.08
CA SER A 85 -8.16 2.40 -4.49
C SER A 85 -7.74 3.72 -5.14
N VAL A 86 -7.18 4.66 -4.38
CA VAL A 86 -6.72 5.98 -4.85
C VAL A 86 -5.41 6.34 -4.16
N PHE A 87 -4.51 7.05 -4.85
CA PHE A 87 -3.17 7.34 -4.35
C PHE A 87 -2.72 8.74 -4.76
N ASP A 88 -1.91 9.39 -3.91
CA ASP A 88 -0.96 10.40 -4.36
C ASP A 88 0.40 9.75 -4.71
N CYS A 89 1.37 10.54 -5.21
CA CYS A 89 2.67 10.02 -5.64
C CYS A 89 3.42 9.29 -4.50
N SER A 90 3.48 9.87 -3.33
CA SER A 90 4.16 9.29 -2.17
C SER A 90 3.32 8.22 -1.46
N GLY A 91 1.99 8.30 -1.56
CA GLY A 91 1.07 7.29 -1.06
C GLY A 91 1.11 6.00 -1.83
N PHE A 92 1.24 6.08 -3.16
CA PHE A 92 1.49 4.92 -4.01
C PHE A 92 2.78 4.20 -3.61
N VAL A 93 3.90 4.93 -3.53
CA VAL A 93 5.19 4.37 -3.10
C VAL A 93 5.06 3.72 -1.73
N TRP A 94 4.54 4.44 -0.73
CA TRP A 94 4.36 3.92 0.61
C TRP A 94 3.53 2.64 0.63
N SER A 95 2.38 2.64 -0.04
CA SER A 95 1.46 1.50 -0.08
C SER A 95 2.07 0.27 -0.76
N ALA A 96 2.81 0.45 -1.86
CA ALA A 96 3.47 -0.65 -2.55
C ALA A 96 4.50 -1.36 -1.64
N PHE A 97 5.36 -0.59 -0.97
CA PHE A 97 6.36 -1.15 -0.06
C PHE A 97 5.74 -1.77 1.20
N GLN A 98 4.69 -1.15 1.77
CA GLN A 98 3.99 -1.74 2.92
C GLN A 98 3.42 -3.13 2.61
N SER A 99 2.86 -3.33 1.42
CA SER A 99 2.25 -4.60 1.04
C SER A 99 3.26 -5.74 0.87
N VAL A 100 4.54 -5.42 0.68
CA VAL A 100 5.63 -6.40 0.61
C VAL A 100 6.43 -6.51 1.91
N GLY A 101 5.89 -5.95 3.01
CA GLY A 101 6.47 -6.08 4.34
C GLY A 101 7.54 -5.03 4.69
N ILE A 102 7.85 -4.09 3.80
CA ILE A 102 8.80 -3.00 4.06
C ILE A 102 8.07 -1.85 4.76
N ARG A 103 8.27 -1.73 6.07
CA ARG A 103 7.52 -0.79 6.91
C ARG A 103 8.29 0.50 7.18
N PHE A 104 7.68 1.63 6.86
CA PHE A 104 8.11 2.97 7.24
C PHE A 104 6.89 3.89 7.39
N GLU A 105 7.05 4.97 8.12
CA GLU A 105 5.97 5.93 8.31
C GLU A 105 5.57 6.62 7.02
N ARG A 106 4.27 6.88 6.87
CA ARG A 106 3.72 7.69 5.77
C ARG A 106 4.34 9.09 5.79
N GLY A 107 4.75 9.56 4.62
CA GLY A 107 5.34 10.87 4.44
C GLY A 107 5.17 11.40 3.02
N SER A 108 5.55 12.65 2.80
CA SER A 108 5.64 13.26 1.47
C SER A 108 6.90 12.78 0.73
N ALA A 109 7.02 13.09 -0.56
CA ALA A 109 8.25 12.87 -1.32
C ALA A 109 9.47 13.51 -0.61
N ARG A 110 9.35 14.75 -0.15
CA ARG A 110 10.40 15.45 0.61
C ARG A 110 10.77 14.74 1.92
N THR A 111 9.79 14.17 2.61
CA THR A 111 10.03 13.39 3.83
C THR A 111 10.82 12.12 3.51
N PHE A 112 10.48 11.42 2.43
CA PHE A 112 11.20 10.21 2.03
C PHE A 112 12.62 10.53 1.53
N TRP A 113 12.79 11.65 0.84
CA TRP A 113 14.12 12.12 0.44
C TRP A 113 15.07 12.31 1.62
N SER A 114 14.62 12.93 2.71
CA SER A 114 15.45 13.15 3.91
C SER A 114 15.64 11.90 4.76
N ARG A 115 14.71 10.95 4.68
CA ARG A 115 14.72 9.71 5.48
C ARG A 115 15.61 8.62 4.87
N PHE A 116 15.60 8.50 3.56
CA PHE A 116 16.24 7.37 2.89
C PHE A 116 17.65 7.70 2.40
N THR A 117 18.50 6.67 2.38
CA THR A 117 19.91 6.79 1.94
C THR A 117 19.99 7.06 0.44
N PRO A 118 20.91 7.93 -0.03
CA PRO A 118 21.19 8.07 -1.45
C PRO A 118 21.51 6.71 -2.10
N ALA A 119 20.96 6.48 -3.27
CA ALA A 119 21.33 5.33 -4.08
C ALA A 119 22.77 5.52 -4.61
N ARG A 120 23.53 4.43 -4.69
CA ARG A 120 24.80 4.45 -5.39
C ARG A 120 24.57 4.58 -6.90
N LYS A 121 25.61 4.98 -7.64
CA LYS A 121 25.53 5.18 -9.10
C LYS A 121 25.02 3.93 -9.85
N ASP A 122 25.50 2.76 -9.43
CA ASP A 122 25.12 1.47 -9.99
C ASP A 122 23.72 0.98 -9.58
N GLU A 123 23.04 1.72 -8.70
CA GLU A 123 21.71 1.40 -8.16
C GLU A 123 20.61 2.34 -8.66
N GLU A 124 20.97 3.48 -9.24
CA GLU A 124 20.02 4.54 -9.58
C GLU A 124 18.85 4.03 -10.44
N PHE A 125 19.13 3.16 -11.41
CA PHE A 125 18.14 2.63 -12.34
C PHE A 125 17.77 1.15 -12.06
N LYS A 126 18.08 0.64 -10.87
CA LYS A 126 17.64 -0.70 -10.49
C LYS A 126 16.20 -0.68 -9.98
N PHE A 127 15.50 -1.78 -10.25
CA PHE A 127 14.11 -1.98 -9.80
C PHE A 127 13.96 -1.71 -8.30
N GLY A 128 12.88 -1.01 -7.93
CA GLY A 128 12.57 -0.69 -6.54
C GLY A 128 13.32 0.53 -5.97
N THR A 129 14.31 1.08 -6.66
CA THR A 129 14.92 2.36 -6.29
C THR A 129 13.89 3.49 -6.43
N LEU A 130 13.92 4.45 -5.52
CA LEU A 130 13.03 5.62 -5.57
C LEU A 130 13.70 6.73 -6.38
N VAL A 131 12.97 7.27 -7.34
CA VAL A 131 13.38 8.44 -8.12
C VAL A 131 12.53 9.65 -7.72
N PHE A 132 13.18 10.81 -7.59
CA PHE A 132 12.56 12.07 -7.14
C PHE A 132 12.68 13.14 -8.21
N PHE A 133 11.66 14.00 -8.29
CA PHE A 133 11.53 14.99 -9.35
C PHE A 133 10.98 16.33 -8.84
N ASN A 134 11.23 17.38 -9.64
CA ASN A 134 10.61 18.69 -9.53
C ASN A 134 10.81 19.36 -8.15
N GLY A 135 12.03 19.38 -7.64
CA GLY A 135 12.35 19.96 -6.33
C GLY A 135 11.70 19.17 -5.19
N LEU A 136 11.74 17.83 -5.29
CA LEU A 136 11.20 16.89 -4.30
C LEU A 136 9.68 16.96 -4.10
N THR A 137 8.95 17.39 -5.13
CA THR A 137 7.48 17.45 -5.08
C THR A 137 6.83 16.23 -5.69
N HIS A 138 7.61 15.37 -6.39
CA HIS A 138 7.14 14.15 -7.00
C HIS A 138 8.13 13.00 -6.79
N ILE A 139 7.59 11.77 -6.81
CA ILE A 139 8.35 10.54 -6.54
C ILE A 139 7.76 9.38 -7.33
N GLY A 140 8.64 8.46 -7.75
CA GLY A 140 8.29 7.19 -8.38
C GLY A 140 9.16 6.04 -7.90
N ILE A 141 8.82 4.84 -8.34
CA ILE A 141 9.58 3.59 -8.17
C ILE A 141 10.18 3.24 -9.52
N VAL A 142 11.50 3.17 -9.60
CA VAL A 142 12.23 2.77 -10.82
C VAL A 142 11.78 1.35 -11.22
N ALA A 143 11.44 1.18 -12.50
CA ALA A 143 11.17 -0.12 -13.10
C ALA A 143 12.48 -0.73 -13.64
N ASP A 144 13.22 0.05 -14.40
CA ASP A 144 14.49 -0.27 -15.03
C ASP A 144 15.15 1.02 -15.56
N GLU A 145 16.16 0.92 -16.41
CA GLU A 145 16.82 2.06 -17.05
C GLU A 145 15.92 2.82 -18.04
N HIS A 146 14.76 2.26 -18.41
CA HIS A 146 13.85 2.85 -19.39
C HIS A 146 12.71 3.64 -18.76
N GLY A 147 12.34 3.35 -17.50
CA GLY A 147 11.21 4.03 -16.89
C GLY A 147 10.94 3.70 -15.42
N PHE A 148 9.84 4.24 -14.96
CA PHE A 148 9.43 4.17 -13.56
C PHE A 148 7.90 4.16 -13.40
N TYR A 149 7.43 3.68 -12.27
CA TYR A 149 6.03 3.72 -11.87
C TYR A 149 5.77 4.92 -10.95
N HIS A 150 4.68 5.62 -11.17
CA HIS A 150 4.27 6.75 -10.33
C HIS A 150 2.75 6.93 -10.31
N ALA A 151 2.23 7.69 -9.34
CA ALA A 151 0.87 8.20 -9.39
C ALA A 151 0.88 9.65 -9.85
N SER A 152 0.27 9.94 -11.00
CA SER A 152 0.15 11.28 -11.58
C SER A 152 -1.29 11.77 -11.62
N ARG A 153 -1.48 13.08 -11.62
CA ARG A 153 -2.82 13.69 -11.68
C ARG A 153 -3.55 13.39 -12.99
N SER A 154 -2.82 13.21 -14.07
CA SER A 154 -3.39 13.00 -15.42
C SER A 154 -3.67 11.53 -15.75
N HIS A 155 -2.90 10.59 -15.18
CA HIS A 155 -2.97 9.18 -15.58
C HIS A 155 -3.17 8.22 -14.39
N GLY A 156 -3.29 8.75 -13.16
CA GLY A 156 -3.32 7.89 -11.98
C GLY A 156 -2.00 7.15 -11.77
N VAL A 157 -2.07 5.92 -11.27
CA VAL A 157 -0.90 5.05 -11.13
C VAL A 157 -0.57 4.43 -12.49
N ALA A 158 0.61 4.73 -13.01
CA ALA A 158 1.04 4.30 -14.33
C ALA A 158 2.56 4.15 -14.43
N TYR A 159 3.00 3.41 -15.44
CA TYR A 159 4.38 3.43 -15.91
C TYR A 159 4.61 4.69 -16.75
N ALA A 160 5.78 5.32 -16.60
CA ALA A 160 6.24 6.43 -17.41
C ALA A 160 7.68 6.19 -17.88
N PRO A 161 7.99 6.39 -19.17
CA PRO A 161 9.36 6.26 -19.65
C PRO A 161 10.21 7.43 -19.15
N PHE A 162 11.52 7.20 -18.97
CA PHE A 162 12.53 8.25 -18.72
C PHE A 162 12.75 9.07 -20.00
N SER A 163 11.74 9.84 -20.40
CA SER A 163 11.86 10.81 -21.50
C SER A 163 12.72 12.02 -21.09
N ASP A 164 13.13 12.84 -22.05
CA ASP A 164 13.87 14.09 -21.79
C ASP A 164 13.11 15.00 -20.80
N TYR A 165 11.78 14.99 -20.86
CA TYR A 165 10.95 15.71 -19.89
C TYR A 165 11.20 15.27 -18.45
N TRP A 166 11.26 13.97 -18.18
CA TRP A 166 11.50 13.43 -16.85
C TRP A 166 12.97 13.50 -16.46
N MET A 167 13.87 13.14 -17.37
CA MET A 167 15.32 13.14 -17.12
C MET A 167 15.83 14.53 -16.68
N SER A 168 15.34 15.59 -17.32
CA SER A 168 15.74 16.97 -16.98
C SER A 168 15.21 17.44 -15.61
N ARG A 169 14.31 16.68 -14.98
CA ARG A 169 13.64 17.03 -13.71
C ARG A 169 14.02 16.12 -12.55
N ILE A 170 14.92 15.18 -12.75
CA ILE A 170 15.37 14.29 -11.68
C ILE A 170 16.17 15.08 -10.65
N ASP A 171 15.75 15.04 -9.40
CA ASP A 171 16.51 15.57 -8.26
C ASP A 171 17.52 14.54 -7.73
N GLY A 172 17.26 13.25 -7.97
CA GLY A 172 18.13 12.14 -7.61
C GLY A 172 17.37 10.90 -7.14
N PHE A 173 18.11 9.95 -6.57
CA PHE A 173 17.62 8.61 -6.25
C PHE A 173 17.87 8.27 -4.79
N ARG A 174 16.97 7.47 -4.20
CA ARG A 174 17.07 6.95 -2.83
C ARG A 174 16.77 5.46 -2.77
N ARG A 175 17.40 4.80 -1.81
CA ARG A 175 17.12 3.40 -1.51
C ARG A 175 16.24 3.30 -0.26
N VAL A 176 15.18 2.49 -0.38
CA VAL A 176 14.40 2.08 0.79
C VAL A 176 15.23 1.05 1.56
N PRO A 177 15.36 1.17 2.89
CA PRO A 177 16.08 0.18 3.69
C PRO A 177 15.41 -1.19 3.56
N MET A 178 16.16 -2.18 3.11
CA MET A 178 15.70 -3.55 3.04
C MET A 178 16.03 -4.26 4.35
N PRO A 179 15.11 -5.07 4.92
CA PRO A 179 15.43 -5.95 6.03
C PRO A 179 16.52 -6.93 5.59
N VAL A 180 17.49 -7.17 6.46
CA VAL A 180 18.64 -8.06 6.18
C VAL A 180 18.22 -9.47 5.73
N GLN A 181 17.02 -9.91 6.11
CA GLN A 181 16.46 -11.22 5.75
C GLN A 181 15.99 -11.33 4.28
N LEU A 182 15.85 -10.22 3.56
CA LEU A 182 15.47 -10.22 2.14
C LEU A 182 16.70 -10.08 1.21
N VAL A 183 17.89 -10.00 1.77
CA VAL A 183 19.17 -9.85 1.04
C VAL A 183 19.95 -11.17 0.98
N ALA A 184 19.38 -12.27 1.45
CA ALA A 184 20.01 -13.59 1.32
C ALA A 184 19.83 -14.10 -0.11
N GLU A 185 20.91 -13.95 -0.89
CA GLU A 185 21.37 -14.53 -2.16
C GLU A 185 20.38 -15.36 -2.99
#